data_02e65a3d67f7b43837fd82066822a029
#
_entry.id   02e65a3d67f7b43837fd82066822a029
#
_cell.length_a   1.000
_cell.length_b   1.000
_cell.length_c   1.000
_cell.angle_alpha   90.00
_cell.angle_beta   90.00
_cell.angle_gamma   90.00
#
_symmetry.space_group_name_H-M   'P 1'
#
loop_
_entity.id
_entity.type
_entity.pdbx_description
1 polymer ?
#
loop_
_entity_poly.entity_id
_entity_poly.type
_entity_poly.pdbx_seq_one_letter_code
_entity_poly.pdbx_strand_id
1 'polypeptide(L)'
;VDSAIYDLEYYNMSSFSSWGVPGTLELKPELTAPGGSIYSVNGAVAGGTSYEVMSGTSMAAPQVAGMAALVAQYIRQAGLDEKTGLNFRALSQSLMMSTAVPLREEASRGQYWSVLKQGAGLADVAKAISAQSYVLMKEDATASYADGKVKAELGDDPDRTGTYHFSFTLHNLTDREQQFVLSADLFTQDLLADEEGTSYMDTCTAMLQGDVRWSVDGQTL
;
A
#
# COMPACT_ATOMS: atom_id res chain seq x y z
N VAL A 1 20.81 -12.45 20.54
CA VAL A 1 19.73 -11.75 19.86
C VAL A 1 19.03 -12.80 19.04
N ASP A 2 17.92 -13.34 19.58
CA ASP A 2 17.07 -14.22 18.82
C ASP A 2 16.60 -13.46 17.59
N SER A 3 16.98 -13.96 16.41
CA SER A 3 16.36 -13.55 15.16
C SER A 3 14.94 -14.10 15.20
N ALA A 4 14.01 -13.34 15.74
CA ALA A 4 12.61 -13.60 15.51
C ALA A 4 12.43 -13.49 14.00
N ILE A 5 12.31 -14.63 13.34
CA ILE A 5 11.80 -14.72 11.99
C ILE A 5 10.35 -14.26 12.13
N TYR A 6 10.10 -13.02 11.82
CA TYR A 6 8.74 -12.50 11.81
C TYR A 6 8.04 -13.17 10.62
N ASP A 7 7.27 -14.19 10.93
CA ASP A 7 6.35 -14.77 9.99
C ASP A 7 5.29 -13.71 9.67
N LEU A 8 5.07 -13.43 8.40
CA LEU A 8 4.09 -12.44 7.96
C LEU A 8 2.66 -12.78 8.44
N GLU A 9 2.40 -14.02 8.80
CA GLU A 9 1.14 -14.47 9.41
C GLU A 9 0.85 -13.81 10.76
N TYR A 10 1.85 -13.26 11.45
CA TYR A 10 1.69 -12.63 12.77
C TYR A 10 1.63 -11.10 12.76
N TYR A 11 1.72 -10.45 11.61
CA TYR A 11 1.57 -9.01 11.54
C TYR A 11 0.10 -8.64 11.58
N ASN A 12 -0.27 -7.85 12.58
CA ASN A 12 -1.62 -7.34 12.77
C ASN A 12 -1.63 -5.81 12.76
N MET A 13 -2.73 -5.21 12.31
CA MET A 13 -2.88 -3.76 12.37
C MET A 13 -3.12 -3.31 13.80
N SER A 14 -2.33 -2.36 14.27
CA SER A 14 -2.53 -1.76 15.58
C SER A 14 -3.84 -0.97 15.62
N SER A 15 -4.52 -0.98 16.78
CA SER A 15 -5.78 -0.25 16.96
C SER A 15 -5.64 1.26 16.75
N PHE A 16 -4.46 1.81 17.03
CA PHE A 16 -4.14 3.23 16.83
C PHE A 16 -3.79 3.61 15.40
N SER A 17 -3.71 2.65 14.45
CA SER A 17 -3.46 2.98 13.04
C SER A 17 -4.57 3.88 12.51
N SER A 18 -4.18 4.97 11.86
CA SER A 18 -5.12 5.95 11.32
C SER A 18 -5.89 5.37 10.14
N TRP A 19 -7.13 5.80 10.01
CA TRP A 19 -7.95 5.59 8.85
C TRP A 19 -7.65 6.64 7.77
N GLY A 20 -8.02 6.34 6.53
CA GLY A 20 -7.96 7.31 5.44
C GLY A 20 -8.79 8.57 5.70
N VAL A 21 -8.66 9.53 4.81
CA VAL A 21 -9.32 10.83 4.96
C VAL A 21 -10.85 10.65 4.88
N PRO A 22 -11.60 11.03 5.93
CA PRO A 22 -13.05 10.92 5.89
C PRO A 22 -13.67 11.75 4.75
N GLY A 23 -14.60 11.14 4.02
CA GLY A 23 -15.37 11.80 3.00
C GLY A 23 -14.74 11.97 1.63
N THR A 24 -13.44 11.65 1.46
CA THR A 24 -12.79 11.76 0.15
C THR A 24 -12.64 10.42 -0.56
N LEU A 25 -12.73 9.31 0.17
CA LEU A 25 -12.45 7.94 -0.31
C LEU A 25 -11.06 7.76 -0.96
N GLU A 26 -10.16 8.70 -0.74
CA GLU A 26 -8.78 8.57 -1.19
C GLU A 26 -8.09 7.39 -0.51
N LEU A 27 -7.28 6.65 -1.27
CA LEU A 27 -6.45 5.59 -0.71
C LEU A 27 -5.34 6.20 0.16
N LYS A 28 -5.62 6.27 1.45
CA LYS A 28 -4.72 6.69 2.53
C LYS A 28 -4.93 5.77 3.75
N PRO A 29 -3.85 5.43 4.47
CA PRO A 29 -2.43 5.65 4.10
C PRO A 29 -2.05 4.90 2.82
N GLU A 30 -0.90 5.21 2.22
CA GLU A 30 -0.39 4.46 1.06
C GLU A 30 0.23 3.12 1.46
N LEU A 31 0.90 3.08 2.62
CA LEU A 31 1.67 1.93 3.10
C LEU A 31 1.53 1.78 4.60
N THR A 32 1.79 0.58 5.04
CA THR A 32 1.90 0.21 6.46
C THR A 32 3.32 -0.23 6.78
N ALA A 33 3.77 0.08 8.00
CA ALA A 33 5.04 -0.38 8.56
C ALA A 33 4.88 -0.69 10.05
N PRO A 34 5.78 -1.47 10.66
CA PRO A 34 5.73 -1.76 12.09
C PRO A 34 5.73 -0.50 12.94
N GLY A 35 4.77 -0.38 13.83
CA GLY A 35 4.63 0.78 14.74
C GLY A 35 4.28 0.40 16.17
N GLY A 36 4.01 -0.87 16.43
CA GLY A 36 3.69 -1.40 17.74
C GLY A 36 4.91 -1.98 18.45
N SER A 37 5.13 -1.57 19.71
CA SER A 37 6.20 -2.08 20.58
C SER A 37 7.60 -1.99 19.96
N ILE A 38 7.91 -0.87 19.36
CA ILE A 38 9.20 -0.64 18.68
C ILE A 38 10.26 -0.28 19.71
N TYR A 39 11.28 -1.13 19.82
CA TYR A 39 12.46 -0.89 20.64
C TYR A 39 13.50 -0.11 19.86
N SER A 40 13.80 1.10 20.30
CA SER A 40 14.74 1.98 19.59
C SER A 40 15.47 2.91 20.56
N VAL A 41 16.38 3.69 20.01
CA VAL A 41 17.17 4.68 20.77
C VAL A 41 16.25 5.75 21.34
N ASN A 42 16.39 6.00 22.65
CA ASN A 42 15.77 7.14 23.30
C ASN A 42 16.71 8.35 23.24
N GLY A 43 16.45 9.29 22.33
CA GLY A 43 17.23 10.51 22.17
C GLY A 43 16.95 11.58 23.21
N ALA A 44 16.01 11.38 24.12
CA ALA A 44 15.66 12.36 25.14
C ALA A 44 16.68 12.44 26.30
N VAL A 45 17.56 11.45 26.43
CA VAL A 45 18.59 11.41 27.46
C VAL A 45 19.90 11.92 26.88
N ALA A 46 20.25 13.17 27.19
CA ALA A 46 21.49 13.78 26.75
C ALA A 46 22.73 13.04 27.32
N GLY A 47 23.64 12.63 26.45
CA GLY A 47 24.91 11.98 26.82
C GLY A 47 24.77 10.53 27.30
N GLY A 48 23.59 9.93 27.20
CA GLY A 48 23.32 8.54 27.57
C GLY A 48 23.09 7.61 26.38
N THR A 49 23.37 6.31 26.61
CA THR A 49 22.94 5.23 25.73
C THR A 49 21.66 4.64 26.32
N SER A 50 20.51 5.22 26.01
CA SER A 50 19.24 4.68 26.49
C SER A 50 18.41 4.18 25.32
N TYR A 51 17.63 3.16 25.58
CA TYR A 51 16.67 2.57 24.65
C TYR A 51 15.31 2.53 25.31
N GLU A 52 14.27 2.61 24.52
CA GLU A 52 12.90 2.59 24.98
C GLU A 52 12.01 1.84 24.01
N VAL A 53 10.93 1.28 24.53
CA VAL A 53 9.87 0.69 23.71
C VAL A 53 8.74 1.71 23.56
N MET A 54 8.44 2.06 22.32
CA MET A 54 7.33 2.98 22.01
C MET A 54 6.39 2.38 20.98
N SER A 55 5.14 2.80 21.00
CA SER A 55 4.14 2.42 20.00
C SER A 55 3.47 3.66 19.43
N GLY A 56 3.23 3.64 18.13
CA GLY A 56 2.54 4.71 17.43
C GLY A 56 2.85 4.72 15.94
N THR A 57 2.02 5.41 15.18
CA THR A 57 2.30 5.71 13.77
C THR A 57 3.57 6.53 13.60
N SER A 58 3.96 7.27 14.66
CA SER A 58 5.24 7.98 14.74
C SER A 58 6.47 7.06 14.73
N MET A 59 6.31 5.76 15.04
CA MET A 59 7.36 4.75 14.95
C MET A 59 7.34 4.05 13.60
N ALA A 60 6.18 3.96 12.95
CA ALA A 60 6.05 3.40 11.61
C ALA A 60 6.59 4.34 10.51
N ALA A 61 6.27 5.63 10.59
CA ALA A 61 6.66 6.62 9.58
C ALA A 61 8.18 6.71 9.33
N PRO A 62 9.06 6.76 10.35
CA PRO A 62 10.50 6.78 10.13
C PRO A 62 11.04 5.48 9.53
N GLN A 63 10.39 4.34 9.73
CA GLN A 63 10.77 3.10 9.05
C GLN A 63 10.51 3.20 7.55
N VAL A 64 9.34 3.71 7.15
CA VAL A 64 9.04 3.97 5.73
C VAL A 64 10.04 4.99 5.15
N ALA A 65 10.40 6.03 5.91
CA ALA A 65 11.40 7.00 5.48
C ALA A 65 12.78 6.35 5.27
N GLY A 66 13.18 5.44 6.16
CA GLY A 66 14.41 4.66 6.00
C GLY A 66 14.37 3.74 4.78
N MET A 67 13.25 3.05 4.57
CA MET A 67 13.04 2.22 3.37
C MET A 67 13.11 3.09 2.09
N ALA A 68 12.47 4.26 2.09
CA ALA A 68 12.53 5.19 0.97
C ALA A 68 13.96 5.67 0.67
N ALA A 69 14.79 5.86 1.69
CA ALA A 69 16.21 6.20 1.50
C ALA A 69 16.99 5.07 0.82
N LEU A 70 16.72 3.82 1.18
CA LEU A 70 17.34 2.65 0.52
C LEU A 70 16.86 2.50 -0.92
N VAL A 71 15.56 2.68 -1.16
CA VAL A 71 15.00 2.70 -2.53
C VAL A 71 15.61 3.84 -3.35
N ALA A 72 15.83 5.02 -2.73
CA ALA A 72 16.53 6.13 -3.36
C ALA A 72 17.94 5.77 -3.82
N GLN A 73 18.67 5.13 -2.95
CA GLN A 73 20.01 4.65 -3.26
C GLN A 73 19.96 3.67 -4.44
N TYR A 74 19.05 2.72 -4.40
CA TYR A 74 18.85 1.74 -5.48
C TYR A 74 18.54 2.42 -6.82
N ILE A 75 17.57 3.34 -6.84
CA ILE A 75 17.16 4.07 -8.05
C ILE A 75 18.39 4.75 -8.70
N ARG A 76 19.18 5.45 -7.88
CA ARG A 76 20.40 6.14 -8.37
C ARG A 76 21.47 5.17 -8.86
N GLN A 77 21.72 4.10 -8.11
CA GLN A 77 22.75 3.13 -8.48
C GLN A 77 22.42 2.35 -9.75
N ALA A 78 21.12 2.09 -9.96
CA ALA A 78 20.64 1.39 -11.14
C ALA A 78 20.27 2.33 -12.31
N GLY A 79 20.41 3.66 -12.14
CA GLY A 79 20.08 4.66 -13.16
C GLY A 79 18.62 4.62 -13.57
N LEU A 80 17.70 4.26 -12.65
CA LEU A 80 16.31 4.06 -13.00
C LEU A 80 15.57 5.37 -13.28
N ASP A 81 15.98 6.46 -12.66
CA ASP A 81 15.46 7.80 -12.92
C ASP A 81 15.75 8.25 -14.36
N GLU A 82 16.97 8.03 -14.84
CA GLU A 82 17.34 8.31 -16.23
C GLU A 82 16.66 7.34 -17.20
N LYS A 83 16.62 6.04 -16.85
CA LYS A 83 16.02 4.99 -17.68
C LYS A 83 14.52 5.16 -17.87
N THR A 84 13.81 5.61 -16.84
CA THR A 84 12.34 5.72 -16.85
C THR A 84 11.83 7.13 -17.16
N GLY A 85 12.65 8.14 -16.94
CA GLY A 85 12.25 9.55 -17.01
C GLY A 85 11.34 9.99 -15.85
N LEU A 86 11.14 9.14 -14.84
CA LEU A 86 10.33 9.43 -13.68
C LEU A 86 11.17 10.07 -12.58
N ASN A 87 10.55 10.98 -11.85
CA ASN A 87 11.20 11.51 -10.66
C ASN A 87 11.28 10.46 -9.54
N PHE A 88 12.19 10.71 -8.61
CA PHE A 88 12.46 9.84 -7.48
C PHE A 88 11.19 9.50 -6.68
N ARG A 89 10.32 10.46 -6.43
CA ARG A 89 9.09 10.27 -5.65
C ARG A 89 8.16 9.26 -6.32
N ALA A 90 7.90 9.43 -7.62
CA ALA A 90 7.02 8.55 -8.37
C ALA A 90 7.55 7.12 -8.43
N LEU A 91 8.85 6.94 -8.74
CA LEU A 91 9.48 5.61 -8.75
C LEU A 91 9.47 4.96 -7.37
N SER A 92 9.84 5.69 -6.33
CA SER A 92 9.89 5.18 -4.97
C SER A 92 8.51 4.73 -4.50
N GLN A 93 7.48 5.55 -4.74
CA GLN A 93 6.11 5.21 -4.41
C GLN A 93 5.64 3.98 -5.19
N SER A 94 5.92 3.94 -6.50
CA SER A 94 5.53 2.81 -7.35
C SER A 94 6.19 1.51 -6.88
N LEU A 95 7.49 1.51 -6.68
CA LEU A 95 8.22 0.32 -6.26
C LEU A 95 7.76 -0.18 -4.89
N MET A 96 7.58 0.72 -3.91
CA MET A 96 7.15 0.33 -2.57
C MET A 96 5.70 -0.14 -2.52
N MET A 97 4.77 0.55 -3.21
CA MET A 97 3.35 0.15 -3.19
C MET A 97 3.09 -1.13 -3.97
N SER A 98 3.73 -1.31 -5.15
CA SER A 98 3.52 -2.52 -5.96
C SER A 98 4.12 -3.79 -5.34
N THR A 99 4.99 -3.65 -4.37
CA THR A 99 5.62 -4.80 -3.69
C THR A 99 5.17 -4.97 -2.25
N ALA A 100 4.31 -4.10 -1.76
CA ALA A 100 3.70 -4.20 -0.43
C ALA A 100 2.86 -5.47 -0.30
N VAL A 101 2.73 -5.97 0.93
CA VAL A 101 1.99 -7.20 1.22
C VAL A 101 0.73 -6.84 2.00
N PRO A 102 -0.47 -7.04 1.41
CA PRO A 102 -1.71 -6.82 2.13
C PRO A 102 -1.83 -7.73 3.35
N LEU A 103 -2.14 -7.15 4.50
CA LEU A 103 -2.27 -7.86 5.77
C LEU A 103 -3.68 -8.38 5.95
N ARG A 104 -3.76 -9.59 6.52
CA ARG A 104 -5.01 -10.24 6.92
C ARG A 104 -5.19 -10.16 8.42
N GLU A 105 -6.43 -10.11 8.86
CA GLU A 105 -6.75 -10.24 10.27
C GLU A 105 -6.87 -11.72 10.65
N GLU A 106 -6.09 -12.14 11.63
CA GLU A 106 -6.08 -13.52 12.10
C GLU A 106 -7.42 -13.93 12.72
N ALA A 107 -8.04 -13.03 13.48
CA ALA A 107 -9.30 -13.30 14.17
C ALA A 107 -10.50 -13.43 13.24
N SER A 108 -10.48 -12.82 12.06
CA SER A 108 -11.58 -12.77 11.09
C SER A 108 -11.55 -13.88 10.05
N ARG A 109 -10.84 -14.96 10.30
CA ARG A 109 -10.70 -16.11 9.38
C ARG A 109 -10.07 -15.74 8.03
N GLY A 110 -9.12 -14.82 8.04
CA GLY A 110 -8.32 -14.46 6.89
C GLY A 110 -8.90 -13.36 6.00
N GLN A 111 -9.88 -12.61 6.49
CA GLN A 111 -10.26 -11.36 5.84
C GLN A 111 -9.10 -10.37 5.84
N TYR A 112 -9.05 -9.52 4.84
CA TYR A 112 -8.04 -8.46 4.79
C TYR A 112 -8.44 -7.29 5.70
N TRP A 113 -7.45 -6.67 6.30
CA TRP A 113 -7.66 -5.35 6.90
C TRP A 113 -8.14 -4.36 5.86
N SER A 114 -8.97 -3.40 6.28
CA SER A 114 -9.47 -2.37 5.37
C SER A 114 -8.33 -1.67 4.64
N VAL A 115 -8.45 -1.53 3.32
CA VAL A 115 -7.49 -0.77 2.50
C VAL A 115 -7.39 0.69 2.94
N LEU A 116 -8.46 1.25 3.53
CA LEU A 116 -8.45 2.60 4.12
C LEU A 116 -7.65 2.67 5.43
N LYS A 117 -7.21 1.54 5.97
CA LYS A 117 -6.40 1.44 7.18
C LYS A 117 -4.97 0.99 6.89
N GLN A 118 -4.77 0.12 5.91
CA GLN A 118 -3.45 -0.42 5.60
C GLN A 118 -2.84 0.08 4.28
N GLY A 119 -3.61 0.72 3.41
CA GLY A 119 -3.16 1.10 2.07
C GLY A 119 -2.89 -0.14 1.20
N ALA A 120 -1.78 -0.12 0.48
CA ALA A 120 -1.31 -1.26 -0.30
C ALA A 120 -0.79 -2.43 0.56
N GLY A 121 -0.62 -2.21 1.87
CA GLY A 121 -0.16 -3.21 2.83
C GLY A 121 1.20 -2.91 3.45
N LEU A 122 1.80 -3.93 4.03
CA LEU A 122 3.11 -3.86 4.69
C LEU A 122 4.21 -3.62 3.67
N ALA A 123 4.98 -2.57 3.88
CA ALA A 123 6.12 -2.22 3.03
C ALA A 123 7.24 -3.28 3.14
N ASP A 124 7.80 -3.68 2.00
CA ASP A 124 8.91 -4.63 1.90
C ASP A 124 10.01 -4.02 1.04
N VAL A 125 11.04 -3.49 1.70
CA VAL A 125 12.16 -2.83 1.00
C VAL A 125 12.96 -3.81 0.15
N ALA A 126 13.10 -5.07 0.57
CA ALA A 126 13.86 -6.07 -0.20
C ALA A 126 13.16 -6.37 -1.52
N LYS A 127 11.84 -6.51 -1.50
CA LYS A 127 11.05 -6.65 -2.73
C LYS A 127 11.10 -5.38 -3.59
N ALA A 128 11.02 -4.20 -2.98
CA ALA A 128 11.05 -2.94 -3.72
C ALA A 128 12.35 -2.74 -4.50
N ILE A 129 13.52 -3.06 -3.90
CA ILE A 129 14.83 -2.94 -4.57
C ILE A 129 15.19 -4.13 -5.47
N SER A 130 14.39 -5.17 -5.48
CA SER A 130 14.53 -6.32 -6.39
C SER A 130 13.42 -6.40 -7.45
N ALA A 131 12.53 -5.42 -7.47
CA ALA A 131 11.42 -5.37 -8.41
C ALA A 131 11.93 -5.32 -9.87
N GLN A 132 11.39 -6.19 -10.70
CA GLN A 132 11.73 -6.28 -12.13
C GLN A 132 10.75 -5.52 -13.02
N SER A 133 9.70 -4.99 -12.42
CA SER A 133 8.66 -4.22 -13.10
C SER A 133 8.01 -3.24 -12.15
N TYR A 134 7.32 -2.27 -12.69
CA TYR A 134 6.47 -1.36 -11.93
C TYR A 134 5.23 -0.99 -12.74
N VAL A 135 4.20 -0.55 -12.04
CA VAL A 135 2.92 -0.15 -12.63
C VAL A 135 2.74 1.35 -12.47
N LEU A 136 2.30 2.01 -13.51
CA LEU A 136 1.77 3.37 -13.46
C LEU A 136 0.33 3.37 -13.92
N MET A 137 -0.53 4.04 -13.16
CA MET A 137 -1.88 4.35 -13.62
C MET A 137 -1.78 5.45 -14.67
N LYS A 138 -2.53 5.29 -15.76
CA LYS A 138 -2.60 6.33 -16.78
C LYS A 138 -3.34 7.52 -16.20
N GLU A 139 -2.65 8.66 -16.17
CA GLU A 139 -3.27 9.90 -15.76
C GLU A 139 -4.35 10.29 -16.76
N ASP A 140 -5.46 10.80 -16.25
CA ASP A 140 -6.36 11.61 -17.03
C ASP A 140 -5.57 12.89 -17.43
N ALA A 141 -5.62 13.26 -18.72
CA ALA A 141 -4.89 14.40 -19.26
C ALA A 141 -5.23 15.75 -18.57
N THR A 142 -6.24 15.74 -17.70
CA THR A 142 -6.67 16.88 -16.88
C THR A 142 -6.02 16.96 -15.51
N ALA A 143 -5.33 15.89 -15.06
CA ALA A 143 -4.67 15.89 -13.77
C ALA A 143 -3.39 16.74 -13.82
N SER A 144 -3.30 17.72 -12.91
CA SER A 144 -2.15 18.65 -12.81
C SER A 144 -0.85 18.00 -12.29
N TYR A 145 -0.80 16.68 -12.17
CA TYR A 145 0.34 15.94 -11.63
C TYR A 145 0.90 14.97 -12.68
N ALA A 146 1.89 15.44 -13.42
CA ALA A 146 2.62 14.66 -14.43
C ALA A 146 3.55 13.57 -13.85
N ASP A 147 3.39 13.21 -12.59
CA ASP A 147 4.42 12.46 -11.84
C ASP A 147 4.23 10.95 -11.80
N GLY A 148 3.35 10.38 -12.60
CA GLY A 148 3.05 8.96 -12.60
C GLY A 148 2.50 8.48 -11.24
N LYS A 149 1.29 7.99 -11.22
CA LYS A 149 0.65 7.44 -10.02
C LYS A 149 0.58 5.93 -10.10
N VAL A 150 0.62 5.28 -8.95
CA VAL A 150 0.39 3.83 -8.81
C VAL A 150 -1.01 3.50 -8.33
N LYS A 151 -1.81 4.51 -8.06
CA LYS A 151 -3.21 4.38 -7.65
C LYS A 151 -4.09 5.25 -8.54
N ALA A 152 -5.29 4.79 -8.81
CA ALA A 152 -6.35 5.57 -9.45
C ALA A 152 -7.50 5.73 -8.48
N GLU A 153 -8.03 6.93 -8.42
CA GLU A 153 -9.23 7.25 -7.66
C GLU A 153 -10.37 7.40 -8.68
N LEU A 154 -11.24 6.39 -8.74
CA LEU A 154 -12.28 6.30 -9.78
C LEU A 154 -13.50 7.17 -9.46
N GLY A 155 -13.54 7.72 -8.24
CA GLY A 155 -14.65 8.55 -7.79
C GLY A 155 -15.89 7.74 -7.44
N ASP A 156 -17.01 8.47 -7.37
CA ASP A 156 -18.30 7.91 -7.07
C ASP A 156 -19.03 7.45 -8.36
N ASP A 157 -20.03 6.58 -8.21
CA ASP A 157 -20.92 6.13 -9.28
C ASP A 157 -22.38 6.56 -8.95
N PRO A 158 -22.70 7.86 -9.11
CA PRO A 158 -24.01 8.38 -8.73
C PRO A 158 -25.16 7.77 -9.53
N ASP A 159 -24.91 7.34 -10.75
CA ASP A 159 -25.88 6.68 -11.62
C ASP A 159 -26.01 5.18 -11.34
N ARG A 160 -25.22 4.65 -10.43
CA ARG A 160 -25.18 3.23 -10.02
C ARG A 160 -25.04 2.28 -11.20
N THR A 161 -24.15 2.60 -12.11
CA THR A 161 -23.86 1.78 -13.29
C THR A 161 -23.10 0.51 -12.92
N GLY A 162 -22.37 0.55 -11.80
CA GLY A 162 -21.48 -0.52 -11.36
C GLY A 162 -20.32 -0.78 -12.32
N THR A 163 -20.03 0.16 -13.22
CA THR A 163 -18.99 -0.01 -14.24
C THR A 163 -17.93 1.07 -14.10
N TYR A 164 -16.70 0.63 -13.93
CA TYR A 164 -15.53 1.51 -13.79
C TYR A 164 -14.52 1.20 -14.88
N HIS A 165 -13.92 2.24 -15.43
CA HIS A 165 -12.87 2.14 -16.44
C HIS A 165 -11.61 2.83 -15.95
N PHE A 166 -10.50 2.16 -16.06
CA PHE A 166 -9.20 2.74 -15.79
C PHE A 166 -8.15 2.10 -16.69
N SER A 167 -7.02 2.72 -16.81
CA SER A 167 -5.90 2.17 -17.56
C SER A 167 -4.61 2.28 -16.77
N PHE A 168 -3.72 1.35 -17.01
CA PHE A 168 -2.40 1.33 -16.42
C PHE A 168 -1.37 0.89 -17.45
N THR A 169 -0.13 1.21 -17.17
CA THR A 169 1.01 0.72 -17.94
C THR A 169 1.90 -0.10 -17.03
N LEU A 170 2.20 -1.31 -17.47
CA LEU A 170 3.18 -2.18 -16.82
C LEU A 170 4.52 -1.98 -17.52
N HIS A 171 5.52 -1.54 -16.76
CA HIS A 171 6.87 -1.28 -17.24
C HIS A 171 7.81 -2.40 -16.83
N ASN A 172 8.53 -2.97 -17.79
CA ASN A 172 9.59 -3.94 -17.54
C ASN A 172 10.92 -3.19 -17.30
N LEU A 173 11.53 -3.42 -16.15
CA LEU A 173 12.82 -2.84 -15.78
C LEU A 173 14.02 -3.66 -16.26
N THR A 174 13.77 -4.87 -16.77
CA THR A 174 14.82 -5.76 -17.25
C THR A 174 15.03 -5.63 -18.75
N ASP A 175 16.15 -6.16 -19.24
CA ASP A 175 16.48 -6.22 -20.67
C ASP A 175 15.96 -7.53 -21.33
N ARG A 176 15.09 -8.27 -20.63
CA ARG A 176 14.53 -9.53 -21.09
C ARG A 176 13.01 -9.43 -21.21
N GLU A 177 12.45 -10.20 -22.11
CA GLU A 177 10.99 -10.39 -22.15
C GLU A 177 10.51 -10.98 -20.82
N GLN A 178 9.42 -10.43 -20.30
CA GLN A 178 8.76 -10.87 -19.07
C GLN A 178 7.33 -11.27 -19.38
N GLN A 179 6.88 -12.36 -18.79
CA GLN A 179 5.48 -12.78 -18.83
C GLN A 179 4.81 -12.44 -17.49
N PHE A 180 3.66 -11.83 -17.58
CA PHE A 180 2.87 -11.44 -16.41
C PHE A 180 1.52 -12.14 -16.43
N VAL A 181 1.10 -12.59 -15.26
CA VAL A 181 -0.28 -13.05 -15.04
C VAL A 181 -1.00 -11.92 -14.33
N LEU A 182 -2.09 -11.45 -14.92
CA LEU A 182 -2.93 -10.44 -14.33
C LEU A 182 -4.05 -11.10 -13.53
N SER A 183 -4.19 -10.66 -12.29
CA SER A 183 -5.33 -10.97 -11.42
C SER A 183 -5.86 -9.68 -10.82
N ALA A 184 -7.11 -9.69 -10.40
CA ALA A 184 -7.73 -8.55 -9.76
C ALA A 184 -8.56 -9.01 -8.57
N ASP A 185 -8.40 -8.29 -7.47
CA ASP A 185 -9.15 -8.48 -6.24
C ASP A 185 -10.00 -7.23 -5.97
N LEU A 186 -11.26 -7.41 -5.64
CA LEU A 186 -12.15 -6.33 -5.24
C LEU A 186 -12.46 -6.45 -3.76
N PHE A 187 -12.13 -5.42 -3.01
CA PHE A 187 -12.41 -5.32 -1.60
C PHE A 187 -13.61 -4.41 -1.37
N THR A 188 -14.57 -4.86 -0.58
CA THR A 188 -15.72 -4.08 -0.16
C THR A 188 -15.57 -3.68 1.29
N GLN A 189 -16.03 -2.48 1.63
CA GLN A 189 -16.05 -1.98 2.99
C GLN A 189 -17.49 -2.07 3.52
N ASP A 190 -17.68 -2.89 4.55
CA ASP A 190 -18.97 -3.02 5.19
C ASP A 190 -19.20 -1.92 6.21
N LEU A 191 -20.46 -1.49 6.32
CA LEU A 191 -20.92 -0.63 7.38
C LEU A 191 -21.66 -1.48 8.42
N LEU A 192 -21.20 -1.40 9.64
CA LEU A 192 -21.83 -2.00 10.79
C LEU A 192 -22.65 -0.94 11.53
N ALA A 193 -23.64 -1.37 12.31
CA ALA A 193 -24.36 -0.49 13.20
C ALA A 193 -24.24 -0.99 14.64
N ASP A 194 -24.06 -0.08 15.58
CA ASP A 194 -24.13 -0.38 17.02
C ASP A 194 -25.58 -0.54 17.49
N GLU A 195 -25.76 -0.85 18.77
CA GLU A 195 -27.07 -1.01 19.39
C GLU A 195 -27.90 0.29 19.41
N GLU A 196 -27.23 1.43 19.29
CA GLU A 196 -27.84 2.77 19.25
C GLU A 196 -28.19 3.20 17.80
N GLY A 197 -27.83 2.38 16.81
CA GLY A 197 -28.07 2.63 15.40
C GLY A 197 -27.04 3.54 14.73
N THR A 198 -25.89 3.80 15.39
CA THR A 198 -24.78 4.55 14.82
C THR A 198 -24.02 3.66 13.85
N SER A 199 -23.89 4.11 12.61
CA SER A 199 -23.13 3.37 11.60
C SER A 199 -21.64 3.64 11.71
N TYR A 200 -20.84 2.59 11.60
CA TYR A 200 -19.39 2.67 11.54
C TYR A 200 -18.82 1.70 10.50
N MET A 201 -17.62 1.98 10.00
CA MET A 201 -16.94 1.09 9.06
C MET A 201 -16.37 -0.11 9.79
N ASP A 202 -16.55 -1.31 9.22
CA ASP A 202 -15.85 -2.49 9.68
C ASP A 202 -14.33 -2.32 9.56
N THR A 203 -13.58 -2.93 10.46
CA THR A 203 -12.12 -2.90 10.46
C THR A 203 -11.52 -3.75 9.35
N CYS A 204 -12.27 -4.72 8.85
CA CYS A 204 -11.87 -5.62 7.78
C CYS A 204 -12.70 -5.40 6.53
N THR A 205 -12.14 -5.82 5.40
CA THR A 205 -12.85 -5.87 4.13
C THR A 205 -13.02 -7.30 3.67
N ALA A 206 -14.19 -7.60 3.14
CA ALA A 206 -14.42 -8.84 2.42
C ALA A 206 -13.97 -8.69 0.96
N MET A 207 -13.36 -9.75 0.42
CA MET A 207 -13.22 -9.85 -1.03
C MET A 207 -14.59 -10.14 -1.63
N LEU A 208 -15.02 -9.30 -2.55
CA LEU A 208 -16.24 -9.55 -3.27
C LEU A 208 -16.02 -10.75 -4.22
N GLN A 209 -16.86 -11.77 -4.04
CA GLN A 209 -16.89 -12.95 -4.88
C GLN A 209 -18.20 -13.00 -5.65
N GLY A 210 -18.17 -13.51 -6.86
CA GLY A 210 -19.38 -13.72 -7.66
C GLY A 210 -19.47 -12.79 -8.87
N ASP A 211 -20.50 -11.98 -8.97
CA ASP A 211 -20.89 -11.27 -10.20
C ASP A 211 -19.95 -10.15 -10.69
N VAL A 212 -18.72 -10.08 -10.17
CA VAL A 212 -17.72 -9.13 -10.64
C VAL A 212 -17.06 -9.69 -11.91
N ARG A 213 -17.04 -8.87 -12.95
CA ARG A 213 -16.40 -9.21 -14.20
C ARG A 213 -15.26 -8.24 -14.47
N TRP A 214 -14.11 -8.81 -14.75
CA TRP A 214 -12.92 -8.05 -15.14
C TRP A 214 -12.66 -8.26 -16.63
N SER A 215 -12.36 -7.19 -17.31
CA SER A 215 -11.89 -7.28 -18.69
C SER A 215 -10.69 -6.36 -18.92
N VAL A 216 -9.74 -6.83 -19.70
CA VAL A 216 -8.58 -6.04 -20.14
C VAL A 216 -8.58 -6.07 -21.66
N ASP A 217 -8.55 -4.89 -22.28
CA ASP A 217 -8.61 -4.73 -23.75
C ASP A 217 -9.77 -5.51 -24.38
N GLY A 218 -10.92 -5.57 -23.68
CA GLY A 218 -12.11 -6.28 -24.11
C GLY A 218 -12.11 -7.80 -23.91
N GLN A 219 -11.04 -8.35 -23.32
CA GLN A 219 -10.97 -9.78 -22.97
C GLN A 219 -11.30 -9.96 -21.49
N THR A 220 -12.23 -10.87 -21.19
CA THR A 220 -12.58 -11.23 -19.81
C THR A 220 -11.44 -12.02 -19.16
N LEU A 221 -11.09 -11.60 -17.95
CA LEU A 221 -10.12 -12.30 -17.09
C LEU A 221 -10.79 -13.47 -16.37
#